data_aafc91d6cb65a25c41117316e9bb17c3
#
_entry.id   aafc91d6cb65a25c41117316e9bb17c3
#
_cell.length_a   1.000
_cell.length_b   1.000
_cell.length_c   1.000
_cell.angle_alpha   90.00
_cell.angle_beta   90.00
_cell.angle_gamma   90.00
#
_symmetry.space_group_name_H-M   'P 1'
#
loop_
_entity.id
_entity.type
_entity.pdbx_description
1 polymer ?
#
loop_
_entity_poly.entity_id
_entity_poly.type
_entity_poly.pdbx_seq_one_letter_code
_entity_poly.pdbx_strand_id
1 'polypeptide(L)'
;MAKERAILHCDMNCFYASCEMAYHPELRDKPIAVCGDPERRSGIVLTASYPAKRMGVKTGMPLWEAQQHCRDITFVPAHYDLYTRFSGYTREIFLRYTDQVEPFGLDEAWLDCTASQSLFGTGEEIAKKISDTVKDELGITCSVGVSWNKTMAKLGSDYKKPDAITVINRQNFEKIVFPLPASDLLYVGKKTAACASSRCFLLKATATDGLQNSSSMLRT
;
A
#
# COMPACT_ATOMS: atom_id res chain seq x y z
N MET A 1 -9.15 7.05 30.35
CA MET A 1 -9.70 6.27 29.21
C MET A 1 -8.52 5.70 28.43
N ALA A 2 -8.53 4.42 28.07
CA ALA A 2 -7.50 3.86 27.19
C ALA A 2 -7.57 4.59 25.83
N LYS A 3 -6.42 5.06 25.32
CA LYS A 3 -6.34 5.67 23.98
C LYS A 3 -6.76 4.61 22.96
N GLU A 4 -7.58 5.00 21.98
CA GLU A 4 -7.90 4.15 20.84
C GLU A 4 -6.62 3.84 20.08
N ARG A 5 -6.45 2.57 19.65
CA ARG A 5 -5.27 2.16 18.87
C ARG A 5 -5.24 2.90 17.55
N ALA A 6 -4.05 3.35 17.18
CA ALA A 6 -3.77 3.99 15.90
C ALA A 6 -2.75 3.14 15.14
N ILE A 7 -3.26 2.19 14.35
CA ILE A 7 -2.45 1.36 13.44
C ILE A 7 -2.52 2.00 12.05
N LEU A 8 -1.37 2.36 11.51
CA LEU A 8 -1.23 2.83 10.16
C LEU A 8 -0.71 1.71 9.28
N HIS A 9 -1.13 1.69 8.03
CA HIS A 9 -0.50 0.93 6.96
C HIS A 9 -0.09 1.89 5.85
N CYS A 10 1.21 2.00 5.61
CA CYS A 10 1.78 2.84 4.57
C CYS A 10 2.17 1.96 3.37
N ASP A 11 1.79 2.39 2.15
CA ASP A 11 2.00 1.65 0.90
C ASP A 11 2.46 2.64 -0.18
N MET A 12 3.70 2.49 -0.66
CA MET A 12 4.28 3.39 -1.65
C MET A 12 3.62 3.17 -3.01
N ASN A 13 3.13 4.24 -3.60
CA ASN A 13 2.37 4.17 -4.85
C ASN A 13 3.27 3.80 -6.04
N CYS A 14 2.94 2.72 -6.76
CA CYS A 14 3.70 2.25 -7.93
C CYS A 14 5.22 2.22 -7.67
N PHE A 15 5.64 1.66 -6.54
CA PHE A 15 6.93 1.87 -5.91
C PHE A 15 8.11 1.85 -6.87
N TYR A 16 8.35 0.75 -7.61
CA TYR A 16 9.49 0.67 -8.52
C TYR A 16 9.44 1.74 -9.60
N ALA A 17 8.28 1.97 -10.21
CA ALA A 17 8.14 3.02 -11.21
C ALA A 17 8.33 4.42 -10.61
N SER A 18 7.88 4.63 -9.36
CA SER A 18 8.08 5.90 -8.65
C SER A 18 9.56 6.15 -8.31
N CYS A 19 10.30 5.12 -7.90
CA CYS A 19 11.74 5.21 -7.67
C CYS A 19 12.49 5.57 -8.96
N GLU A 20 12.14 4.93 -10.09
CA GLU A 20 12.75 5.25 -11.40
C GLU A 20 12.46 6.70 -11.80
N MET A 21 11.22 7.17 -11.65
CA MET A 21 10.84 8.55 -11.97
C MET A 21 11.46 9.59 -11.02
N ALA A 22 11.74 9.22 -9.75
CA ALA A 22 12.43 10.09 -8.82
C ALA A 22 13.92 10.22 -9.16
N TYR A 23 14.55 9.11 -9.60
CA TYR A 23 15.97 9.07 -9.96
C TYR A 23 16.22 9.56 -11.40
N HIS A 24 15.27 9.35 -12.32
CA HIS A 24 15.29 9.76 -13.73
C HIS A 24 14.15 10.73 -14.03
N PRO A 25 14.33 12.05 -13.80
CA PRO A 25 13.26 13.06 -13.98
C PRO A 25 12.65 13.10 -15.38
N GLU A 26 13.38 12.67 -16.41
CA GLU A 26 12.93 12.56 -17.79
C GLU A 26 11.83 11.50 -18.01
N LEU A 27 11.64 10.59 -17.04
CA LEU A 27 10.58 9.58 -17.04
C LEU A 27 9.29 10.06 -16.37
N ARG A 28 9.30 11.22 -15.72
CA ARG A 28 8.12 11.76 -15.04
C ARG A 28 6.99 11.97 -16.02
N ASP A 29 5.77 11.69 -15.55
CA ASP A 29 4.52 11.83 -16.31
C ASP A 29 4.40 10.97 -17.59
N LYS A 30 5.41 10.13 -17.88
CA LYS A 30 5.37 9.21 -19.00
C LYS A 30 4.74 7.86 -18.61
N PRO A 31 4.14 7.15 -19.57
CA PRO A 31 3.75 5.77 -19.37
C PRO A 31 5.02 4.89 -19.33
N ILE A 32 5.42 4.47 -18.14
CA ILE A 32 6.55 3.55 -17.96
C ILE A 32 6.10 2.24 -17.32
N ALA A 33 6.78 1.16 -17.62
CA ALA A 33 6.65 -0.10 -16.91
C ALA A 33 8.04 -0.63 -16.55
N VAL A 34 8.23 -0.87 -15.24
CA VAL A 34 9.40 -1.57 -14.75
C VAL A 34 9.21 -3.06 -15.00
N CYS A 35 10.21 -3.71 -15.56
CA CYS A 35 10.14 -5.12 -15.95
C CYS A 35 11.49 -5.83 -15.70
N GLY A 36 11.53 -7.13 -15.92
CA GLY A 36 12.79 -7.85 -16.05
C GLY A 36 13.58 -7.36 -17.25
N ASP A 37 14.45 -8.21 -17.80
CA ASP A 37 15.22 -7.88 -19.00
C ASP A 37 14.26 -7.61 -20.19
N PRO A 38 14.20 -6.36 -20.71
CA PRO A 38 13.28 -6.01 -21.80
C PRO A 38 13.59 -6.72 -23.12
N GLU A 39 14.85 -7.17 -23.32
CA GLU A 39 15.28 -7.88 -24.53
C GLU A 39 14.78 -9.33 -24.54
N ARG A 40 14.46 -9.88 -23.38
CA ARG A 40 13.87 -11.21 -23.27
C ARG A 40 12.36 -11.14 -23.47
N ARG A 41 11.85 -11.73 -24.55
CA ARG A 41 10.41 -11.78 -24.89
C ARG A 41 9.52 -12.39 -23.79
N SER A 42 10.08 -13.05 -22.79
CA SER A 42 9.40 -13.66 -21.64
C SER A 42 9.25 -12.73 -20.42
N GLY A 43 9.66 -11.46 -20.54
CA GLY A 43 9.55 -10.48 -19.46
C GLY A 43 8.08 -10.15 -19.13
N ILE A 44 7.84 -9.85 -17.85
CA ILE A 44 6.55 -9.36 -17.34
C ILE A 44 6.70 -7.98 -16.70
N VAL A 45 5.60 -7.24 -16.68
CA VAL A 45 5.49 -5.98 -15.96
C VAL A 45 5.53 -6.26 -14.46
N LEU A 46 6.52 -5.72 -13.76
CA LEU A 46 6.62 -5.77 -12.30
C LEU A 46 5.79 -4.66 -11.66
N THR A 47 5.91 -3.45 -12.20
CA THR A 47 5.14 -2.28 -11.78
C THR A 47 4.97 -1.33 -12.97
N ALA A 48 3.82 -0.67 -13.08
CA ALA A 48 3.55 0.34 -14.10
C ALA A 48 3.22 1.69 -13.45
N SER A 49 3.64 2.78 -14.09
CA SER A 49 3.25 4.13 -13.69
C SER A 49 1.74 4.35 -13.85
N TYR A 50 1.18 5.36 -13.17
CA TYR A 50 -0.25 5.65 -13.29
C TYR A 50 -0.67 6.03 -14.71
N PRO A 51 0.10 6.77 -15.53
CA PRO A 51 -0.19 6.93 -16.95
C PRO A 51 -0.35 5.59 -17.68
N ALA A 52 0.57 4.64 -17.50
CA ALA A 52 0.48 3.31 -18.11
C ALA A 52 -0.71 2.50 -17.57
N LYS A 53 -0.99 2.56 -16.26
CA LYS A 53 -2.16 1.89 -15.65
C LYS A 53 -3.47 2.41 -16.20
N ARG A 54 -3.60 3.72 -16.47
CA ARG A 54 -4.79 4.30 -17.11
C ARG A 54 -5.02 3.78 -18.53
N MET A 55 -3.96 3.37 -19.23
CA MET A 55 -4.02 2.72 -20.55
C MET A 55 -4.31 1.21 -20.47
N GLY A 56 -4.48 0.67 -19.27
CA GLY A 56 -4.83 -0.74 -19.06
C GLY A 56 -3.66 -1.66 -18.76
N VAL A 57 -2.43 -1.15 -18.63
CA VAL A 57 -1.25 -1.95 -18.26
C VAL A 57 -1.37 -2.41 -16.81
N LYS A 58 -1.11 -3.70 -16.55
CA LYS A 58 -1.24 -4.34 -15.23
C LYS A 58 0.04 -5.07 -14.83
N THR A 59 0.29 -5.15 -13.54
CA THR A 59 1.33 -6.02 -12.97
C THR A 59 1.09 -7.47 -13.36
N GLY A 60 2.18 -8.19 -13.73
CA GLY A 60 2.14 -9.55 -14.21
C GLY A 60 1.80 -9.70 -15.70
N MET A 61 1.46 -8.62 -16.39
CA MET A 61 1.17 -8.62 -17.83
C MET A 61 2.45 -8.87 -18.64
N PRO A 62 2.43 -9.72 -19.69
CA PRO A 62 3.55 -9.84 -20.61
C PRO A 62 3.88 -8.51 -21.30
N LEU A 63 5.15 -8.25 -21.61
CA LEU A 63 5.57 -6.97 -22.20
C LEU A 63 4.92 -6.70 -23.56
N TRP A 64 4.75 -7.72 -24.40
CA TRP A 64 4.09 -7.58 -25.69
C TRP A 64 2.62 -7.14 -25.57
N GLU A 65 1.92 -7.63 -24.52
CA GLU A 65 0.54 -7.25 -24.23
C GLU A 65 0.48 -5.82 -23.67
N ALA A 66 1.41 -5.46 -22.79
CA ALA A 66 1.53 -4.10 -22.27
C ALA A 66 1.77 -3.09 -23.40
N GLN A 67 2.59 -3.43 -24.40
CA GLN A 67 2.84 -2.61 -25.59
C GLN A 67 1.58 -2.44 -26.46
N GLN A 68 0.70 -3.46 -26.52
CA GLN A 68 -0.58 -3.33 -27.24
C GLN A 68 -1.55 -2.38 -26.53
N HIS A 69 -1.56 -2.39 -25.19
CA HIS A 69 -2.39 -1.48 -24.39
C HIS A 69 -1.88 -0.03 -24.42
N CYS A 70 -0.57 0.14 -24.42
CA CYS A 70 0.07 1.46 -24.41
C CYS A 70 1.23 1.48 -25.41
N ARG A 71 1.00 2.02 -26.60
CA ARG A 71 2.00 2.02 -27.70
C ARG A 71 3.27 2.79 -27.34
N ASP A 72 3.11 3.90 -26.58
CA ASP A 72 4.20 4.80 -26.20
C ASP A 72 4.84 4.41 -24.85
N ILE A 73 4.60 3.18 -24.37
CA ILE A 73 5.14 2.71 -23.10
C ILE A 73 6.67 2.59 -23.17
N THR A 74 7.34 3.11 -22.16
CA THR A 74 8.79 2.93 -21.98
C THR A 74 9.02 1.80 -20.99
N PHE A 75 9.69 0.74 -21.42
CA PHE A 75 10.12 -0.35 -20.54
C PHE A 75 11.44 0.03 -19.87
N VAL A 76 11.48 -0.10 -18.55
CA VAL A 76 12.65 0.19 -17.72
C VAL A 76 13.08 -1.10 -17.04
N PRO A 77 14.34 -1.54 -17.19
CA PRO A 77 14.84 -2.69 -16.44
C PRO A 77 14.80 -2.43 -14.95
N ALA A 78 14.57 -3.47 -14.13
CA ALA A 78 14.48 -3.34 -12.71
C ALA A 78 15.85 -3.10 -12.06
N HIS A 79 15.95 -2.04 -11.24
CA HIS A 79 17.15 -1.68 -10.47
C HIS A 79 16.92 -1.93 -8.96
N TYR A 80 17.00 -3.18 -8.53
CA TYR A 80 16.69 -3.58 -7.14
C TYR A 80 17.52 -2.87 -6.07
N ASP A 81 18.77 -2.51 -6.37
CA ASP A 81 19.61 -1.73 -5.45
C ASP A 81 19.03 -0.34 -5.18
N LEU A 82 18.45 0.30 -6.22
CA LEU A 82 17.74 1.56 -6.07
C LEU A 82 16.51 1.39 -5.18
N TYR A 83 15.70 0.35 -5.43
CA TYR A 83 14.48 0.10 -4.65
C TYR A 83 14.77 -0.22 -3.19
N THR A 84 15.83 -0.99 -2.93
CA THR A 84 16.29 -1.29 -1.56
C THR A 84 16.70 -0.03 -0.82
N ARG A 85 17.39 0.89 -1.48
CA ARG A 85 17.75 2.20 -0.88
C ARG A 85 16.51 3.03 -0.55
N PHE A 86 15.57 3.18 -1.48
CA PHE A 86 14.32 3.90 -1.23
C PHE A 86 13.50 3.25 -0.12
N SER A 87 13.45 1.92 -0.06
CA SER A 87 12.83 1.18 1.05
C SER A 87 13.49 1.51 2.39
N GLY A 88 14.82 1.63 2.43
CA GLY A 88 15.55 2.08 3.61
C GLY A 88 15.16 3.49 4.04
N TYR A 89 15.13 4.45 3.11
CA TYR A 89 14.75 5.84 3.39
C TYR A 89 13.30 5.95 3.91
N THR A 90 12.36 5.20 3.33
CA THR A 90 10.97 5.20 3.83
C THR A 90 10.89 4.67 5.25
N ARG A 91 11.66 3.63 5.61
CA ARG A 91 11.72 3.10 6.98
C ARG A 91 12.31 4.10 7.96
N GLU A 92 13.36 4.84 7.57
CA GLU A 92 13.93 5.91 8.38
C GLU A 92 12.89 7.01 8.66
N ILE A 93 12.07 7.37 7.67
CA ILE A 93 10.96 8.30 7.87
C ILE A 93 9.96 7.74 8.88
N PHE A 94 9.55 6.47 8.76
CA PHE A 94 8.60 5.85 9.68
C PHE A 94 9.09 5.82 11.12
N LEU A 95 10.37 5.51 11.32
CA LEU A 95 11.01 5.46 12.63
C LEU A 95 11.06 6.82 13.36
N ARG A 96 10.87 7.94 12.67
CA ARG A 96 10.73 9.25 13.30
C ARG A 96 9.41 9.40 14.08
N TYR A 97 8.41 8.59 13.75
CA TYR A 97 7.07 8.66 14.32
C TYR A 97 6.76 7.54 15.32
N THR A 98 7.35 6.38 15.16
CA THR A 98 7.21 5.23 16.06
C THR A 98 8.35 4.25 15.89
N ASP A 99 8.74 3.56 16.96
CA ASP A 99 9.66 2.43 16.92
C ASP A 99 8.97 1.09 16.60
N GLN A 100 7.63 1.08 16.61
CA GLN A 100 6.81 -0.09 16.31
C GLN A 100 6.50 -0.15 14.81
N VAL A 101 7.52 -0.43 14.00
CA VAL A 101 7.42 -0.56 12.54
C VAL A 101 7.57 -2.02 12.14
N GLU A 102 6.56 -2.56 11.47
CA GLU A 102 6.58 -3.91 10.91
C GLU A 102 6.59 -3.84 9.38
N PRO A 103 7.74 -4.12 8.73
CA PRO A 103 7.82 -4.11 7.27
C PRO A 103 6.99 -5.22 6.62
N PHE A 104 6.43 -4.91 5.46
CA PHE A 104 5.72 -5.86 4.61
C PHE A 104 6.20 -5.69 3.16
N GLY A 105 7.22 -6.43 2.79
CA GLY A 105 7.92 -6.22 1.51
C GLY A 105 8.86 -5.00 1.53
N LEU A 106 9.13 -4.43 0.34
CA LEU A 106 10.02 -3.28 0.16
C LEU A 106 9.30 -1.94 0.28
N ASP A 107 8.01 -1.90 0.00
CA ASP A 107 7.21 -0.71 -0.22
C ASP A 107 6.05 -0.52 0.77
N GLU A 108 5.87 -1.48 1.68
CA GLU A 108 4.77 -1.45 2.64
C GLU A 108 5.27 -1.65 4.08
N ALA A 109 4.56 -1.06 5.04
CA ALA A 109 4.78 -1.31 6.47
C ALA A 109 3.53 -1.02 7.29
N TRP A 110 3.37 -1.77 8.40
CA TRP A 110 2.48 -1.36 9.49
C TRP A 110 3.25 -0.59 10.56
N LEU A 111 2.61 0.43 11.10
CA LEU A 111 3.12 1.27 12.16
C LEU A 111 2.09 1.29 13.29
N ASP A 112 2.48 0.91 14.51
CA ASP A 112 1.65 1.17 15.69
C ASP A 112 2.04 2.54 16.27
N CYS A 113 1.22 3.53 15.97
CA CYS A 113 1.40 4.90 16.44
C CYS A 113 0.57 5.22 17.70
N THR A 114 0.04 4.21 18.39
CA THR A 114 -0.85 4.40 19.55
C THR A 114 -0.19 5.24 20.65
N ALA A 115 1.05 4.92 21.02
CA ALA A 115 1.81 5.67 22.01
C ALA A 115 2.24 7.06 21.50
N SER A 116 2.55 7.16 20.21
CA SER A 116 3.07 8.36 19.56
C SER A 116 2.04 9.48 19.41
N GLN A 117 0.75 9.18 19.57
CA GLN A 117 -0.33 10.16 19.44
C GLN A 117 -0.18 11.34 20.42
N SER A 118 0.50 11.17 21.56
CA SER A 118 0.76 12.25 22.50
C SER A 118 1.75 13.28 22.01
N LEU A 119 2.64 12.88 21.08
CA LEU A 119 3.72 13.71 20.54
C LEU A 119 3.34 14.28 19.17
N PHE A 120 2.71 13.48 18.33
CA PHE A 120 2.53 13.80 16.91
C PHE A 120 1.07 14.07 16.51
N GLY A 121 0.11 13.86 17.41
CA GLY A 121 -1.33 14.04 17.14
C GLY A 121 -2.04 12.73 16.85
N THR A 122 -3.24 12.80 16.29
CA THR A 122 -4.08 11.66 15.91
C THR A 122 -3.41 10.78 14.86
N GLY A 123 -3.88 9.54 14.71
CA GLY A 123 -3.38 8.64 13.64
C GLY A 123 -3.50 9.26 12.24
N GLU A 124 -4.55 10.04 11.99
CA GLU A 124 -4.74 10.75 10.72
C GLU A 124 -3.71 11.87 10.52
N GLU A 125 -3.43 12.66 11.55
CA GLU A 125 -2.41 13.70 11.51
C GLU A 125 -1.00 13.12 11.33
N ILE A 126 -0.71 11.97 11.97
CA ILE A 126 0.54 11.25 11.78
C ILE A 126 0.65 10.74 10.33
N ALA A 127 -0.42 10.13 9.80
CA ALA A 127 -0.47 9.66 8.42
C ALA A 127 -0.19 10.80 7.42
N LYS A 128 -0.77 11.98 7.67
CA LYS A 128 -0.52 13.16 6.83
C LYS A 128 0.93 13.60 6.89
N LYS A 129 1.52 13.69 8.07
CA LYS A 129 2.94 14.07 8.25
C LYS A 129 3.86 13.08 7.53
N ILE A 130 3.60 11.78 7.66
CA ILE A 130 4.36 10.74 6.95
C ILE A 130 4.24 10.93 5.44
N SER A 131 3.02 11.09 4.91
CA SER A 131 2.79 11.27 3.48
C SER A 131 3.48 12.52 2.93
N ASP A 132 3.38 13.64 3.65
CA ASP A 132 4.03 14.89 3.26
C ASP A 132 5.58 14.72 3.29
N THR A 133 6.13 14.11 4.36
CA THR A 133 7.59 13.86 4.47
C THR A 133 8.11 12.96 3.33
N VAL A 134 7.38 11.89 2.99
CA VAL A 134 7.75 11.00 1.87
C VAL A 134 7.78 11.76 0.54
N LYS A 135 6.83 12.67 0.31
CA LYS A 135 6.80 13.50 -0.89
C LYS A 135 7.96 14.48 -0.93
N ASP A 136 8.18 15.19 0.17
CA ASP A 136 9.16 16.26 0.24
C ASP A 136 10.60 15.73 0.19
N GLU A 137 10.89 14.62 0.88
CA GLU A 137 12.25 14.10 0.98
C GLU A 137 12.60 13.10 -0.14
N LEU A 138 11.61 12.30 -0.61
CA LEU A 138 11.87 11.23 -1.57
C LEU A 138 11.27 11.49 -2.97
N GLY A 139 10.39 12.47 -3.12
CA GLY A 139 9.73 12.77 -4.39
C GLY A 139 8.79 11.68 -4.89
N ILE A 140 8.37 10.75 -4.01
CA ILE A 140 7.38 9.71 -4.31
C ILE A 140 6.13 9.90 -3.45
N THR A 141 5.06 9.17 -3.75
CA THR A 141 3.81 9.25 -2.98
C THR A 141 3.50 7.92 -2.29
N CYS A 142 2.72 7.99 -1.22
CA CYS A 142 2.20 6.81 -0.55
C CYS A 142 0.70 6.93 -0.28
N SER A 143 0.03 5.79 -0.15
CA SER A 143 -1.34 5.72 0.36
C SER A 143 -1.30 5.15 1.78
N VAL A 144 -2.01 5.79 2.71
CA VAL A 144 -1.99 5.42 4.12
C VAL A 144 -3.39 5.08 4.60
N GLY A 145 -3.53 3.88 5.14
CA GLY A 145 -4.73 3.47 5.87
C GLY A 145 -4.51 3.63 7.37
N VAL A 146 -5.47 4.22 8.06
CA VAL A 146 -5.45 4.43 9.51
C VAL A 146 -6.63 3.68 10.13
N SER A 147 -6.35 2.83 11.12
CA SER A 147 -7.41 2.06 11.77
C SER A 147 -6.97 1.55 13.16
N TRP A 148 -7.83 0.76 13.81
CA TRP A 148 -7.54 0.14 15.12
C TRP A 148 -6.85 -1.23 15.02
N ASN A 149 -6.73 -1.81 13.82
CA ASN A 149 -6.04 -3.07 13.57
C ASN A 149 -5.37 -3.09 12.19
N LYS A 150 -4.47 -4.06 11.98
CA LYS A 150 -3.66 -4.21 10.78
C LYS A 150 -4.49 -4.47 9.51
N THR A 151 -5.50 -5.32 9.60
CA THR A 151 -6.34 -5.70 8.45
C THR A 151 -7.11 -4.50 7.91
N MET A 152 -7.74 -3.72 8.78
CA MET A 152 -8.48 -2.53 8.38
C MET A 152 -7.56 -1.40 7.93
N ALA A 153 -6.37 -1.27 8.53
CA ALA A 153 -5.36 -0.32 8.06
C ALA A 153 -4.89 -0.67 6.63
N LYS A 154 -4.59 -1.95 6.34
CA LYS A 154 -4.24 -2.40 4.99
C LYS A 154 -5.37 -2.14 3.99
N LEU A 155 -6.60 -2.50 4.34
CA LEU A 155 -7.76 -2.23 3.50
C LEU A 155 -7.91 -0.72 3.20
N GLY A 156 -7.67 0.13 4.22
CA GLY A 156 -7.70 1.58 4.08
C GLY A 156 -6.65 2.11 3.10
N SER A 157 -5.42 1.59 3.12
CA SER A 157 -4.37 2.00 2.19
C SER A 157 -4.67 1.64 0.74
N ASP A 158 -5.44 0.57 0.50
CA ASP A 158 -5.82 0.13 -0.84
C ASP A 158 -7.10 0.82 -1.36
N TYR A 159 -7.92 1.41 -0.46
CA TYR A 159 -9.27 1.88 -0.78
C TYR A 159 -9.32 3.04 -1.77
N LYS A 160 -8.41 4.01 -1.69
CA LYS A 160 -8.41 5.25 -2.51
C LYS A 160 -7.04 5.56 -3.11
N LYS A 161 -6.33 4.53 -3.64
CA LYS A 161 -5.05 4.78 -4.34
C LYS A 161 -5.26 5.62 -5.61
N PRO A 162 -4.32 6.49 -5.95
CA PRO A 162 -3.06 6.81 -5.29
C PRO A 162 -3.17 8.00 -4.31
N ASP A 163 -2.08 8.17 -3.51
CA ASP A 163 -1.80 9.39 -2.73
C ASP A 163 -2.97 9.82 -1.84
N ALA A 164 -3.51 8.87 -1.10
CA ALA A 164 -4.68 9.10 -0.27
C ALA A 164 -4.48 8.61 1.17
N ILE A 165 -5.11 9.29 2.10
CA ILE A 165 -5.24 8.85 3.48
C ILE A 165 -6.68 8.40 3.70
N THR A 166 -6.85 7.18 4.18
CA THR A 166 -8.17 6.62 4.47
C THR A 166 -8.24 6.20 5.94
N VAL A 167 -9.13 6.84 6.68
CA VAL A 167 -9.40 6.50 8.08
C VAL A 167 -10.61 5.57 8.14
N ILE A 168 -10.39 4.33 8.60
CA ILE A 168 -11.45 3.38 8.91
C ILE A 168 -11.54 3.28 10.43
N ASN A 169 -12.58 3.88 11.02
CA ASN A 169 -12.87 3.85 12.44
C ASN A 169 -14.17 3.09 12.72
N ARG A 170 -14.51 2.91 14.00
CA ARG A 170 -15.71 2.15 14.39
C ARG A 170 -17.02 2.79 13.96
N GLN A 171 -17.05 4.12 13.74
CA GLN A 171 -18.24 4.86 13.31
C GLN A 171 -18.51 4.72 11.81
N ASN A 172 -17.44 4.62 10.98
CA ASN A 172 -17.58 4.55 9.51
C ASN A 172 -17.32 3.14 8.93
N PHE A 173 -16.90 2.19 9.77
CA PHE A 173 -16.53 0.84 9.38
C PHE A 173 -17.59 0.16 8.52
N GLU A 174 -18.85 0.09 8.99
CA GLU A 174 -19.92 -0.58 8.27
C GLU A 174 -20.16 0.04 6.89
N LYS A 175 -20.12 1.37 6.83
CA LYS A 175 -20.34 2.12 5.59
C LYS A 175 -19.24 1.90 4.55
N ILE A 176 -17.98 1.81 5.01
CA ILE A 176 -16.83 1.66 4.11
C ILE A 176 -16.59 0.19 3.75
N VAL A 177 -16.61 -0.70 4.75
CA VAL A 177 -16.10 -2.07 4.58
C VAL A 177 -17.16 -3.04 4.08
N PHE A 178 -18.41 -2.93 4.55
CA PHE A 178 -19.45 -3.91 4.18
C PHE A 178 -19.83 -3.91 2.70
N PRO A 179 -19.76 -2.80 1.95
CA PRO A 179 -19.98 -2.83 0.50
C PRO A 179 -18.86 -3.49 -0.31
N LEU A 180 -17.65 -3.65 0.27
CA LEU A 180 -16.50 -4.19 -0.44
C LEU A 180 -16.62 -5.71 -0.61
N PRO A 181 -16.11 -6.25 -1.72
CA PRO A 181 -16.00 -7.68 -1.88
C PRO A 181 -14.99 -8.27 -0.89
N ALA A 182 -15.25 -9.47 -0.39
CA ALA A 182 -14.34 -10.15 0.55
C ALA A 182 -12.92 -10.34 -0.01
N SER A 183 -12.76 -10.38 -1.34
CA SER A 183 -11.46 -10.47 -2.03
C SER A 183 -10.56 -9.25 -1.82
N ASP A 184 -11.10 -8.15 -1.32
CA ASP A 184 -10.31 -6.95 -1.04
C ASP A 184 -9.59 -7.05 0.32
N LEU A 185 -9.95 -8.03 1.13
CA LEU A 185 -9.23 -8.33 2.37
C LEU A 185 -7.91 -9.04 2.09
N LEU A 186 -6.88 -8.64 2.83
CA LEU A 186 -5.58 -9.28 2.76
C LEU A 186 -5.70 -10.80 2.97
N TYR A 187 -5.00 -11.57 2.14
CA TYR A 187 -5.00 -13.05 2.11
C TYR A 187 -6.31 -13.72 1.68
N VAL A 188 -7.32 -12.98 1.26
CA VAL A 188 -8.54 -13.55 0.72
C VAL A 188 -8.43 -13.66 -0.82
N GLY A 189 -8.02 -14.83 -1.29
CA GLY A 189 -7.94 -15.11 -2.72
C GLY A 189 -9.32 -15.41 -3.35
N LYS A 190 -9.34 -15.48 -4.68
CA LYS A 190 -10.58 -15.72 -5.46
C LYS A 190 -11.37 -16.98 -5.01
N LYS A 191 -10.66 -18.07 -4.68
CA LYS A 191 -11.30 -19.32 -4.22
C LYS A 191 -11.99 -19.12 -2.86
N THR A 192 -11.30 -18.48 -1.90
CA THR A 192 -11.85 -18.17 -0.57
C THR A 192 -13.03 -17.22 -0.67
N ALA A 193 -12.92 -16.19 -1.51
CA ALA A 193 -14.01 -15.24 -1.75
C ALA A 193 -15.26 -15.90 -2.37
N ALA A 194 -15.09 -16.88 -3.27
CA ALA A 194 -16.20 -17.64 -3.87
C ALA A 194 -16.92 -18.55 -2.86
N CYS A 195 -16.20 -19.08 -1.86
CA CYS A 195 -16.79 -19.88 -0.76
C CYS A 195 -17.57 -19.01 0.25
N ALA A 196 -17.26 -17.72 0.34
CA ALA A 196 -18.00 -16.78 1.18
C ALA A 196 -19.36 -16.46 0.51
N SER A 197 -20.36 -17.29 0.74
CA SER A 197 -21.69 -17.24 0.09
C SER A 197 -22.51 -15.98 0.39
N SER A 198 -22.03 -15.05 1.24
CA SER A 198 -22.55 -13.70 1.34
C SER A 198 -21.43 -12.73 1.78
N ARG A 199 -21.31 -11.60 1.09
CA ARG A 199 -20.37 -10.50 1.40
C ARG A 199 -20.43 -10.07 2.87
N CYS A 200 -21.56 -10.23 3.52
CA CYS A 200 -21.80 -9.78 4.89
C CYS A 200 -21.30 -10.75 5.98
N PHE A 201 -21.19 -12.05 5.70
CA PHE A 201 -20.88 -13.05 6.73
C PHE A 201 -19.42 -13.06 7.12
N LEU A 202 -18.51 -13.03 6.15
CA LEU A 202 -17.05 -13.05 6.42
C LEU A 202 -16.57 -11.77 7.10
N LEU A 203 -17.10 -10.61 6.68
CA LEU A 203 -16.76 -9.31 7.27
C LEU A 203 -17.31 -9.16 8.69
N LYS A 204 -18.47 -9.72 9.00
CA LYS A 204 -19.00 -9.76 10.37
C LYS A 204 -18.18 -10.67 11.28
N ALA A 205 -17.75 -11.84 10.80
CA ALA A 205 -16.94 -12.78 11.57
C ALA A 205 -15.57 -12.17 11.91
N THR A 206 -14.87 -11.55 10.95
CA THR A 206 -13.57 -10.92 11.20
C THR A 206 -13.65 -9.67 12.08
N ALA A 207 -14.78 -8.97 12.05
CA ALA A 207 -14.98 -7.79 12.92
C ALA A 207 -15.22 -8.19 14.38
N THR A 208 -15.88 -9.34 14.63
CA THR A 208 -16.14 -9.83 15.98
C THR A 208 -14.96 -10.60 16.58
N ASP A 209 -14.29 -11.44 15.81
CA ASP A 209 -13.17 -12.26 16.30
C ASP A 209 -11.85 -11.48 16.46
N GLY A 210 -11.64 -10.42 15.69
CA GLY A 210 -10.49 -9.52 15.85
C GLY A 210 -10.47 -8.75 17.16
N LEU A 211 -11.56 -8.78 17.93
CA LEU A 211 -11.65 -8.15 19.27
C LEU A 211 -11.02 -9.02 20.38
N GLN A 212 -10.86 -10.32 20.17
CA GLN A 212 -10.39 -11.23 21.23
C GLN A 212 -8.95 -11.76 21.04
N ASN A 213 -8.41 -11.80 19.83
CA ASN A 213 -7.14 -12.49 19.54
C ASN A 213 -5.93 -11.59 19.19
N SER A 214 -6.03 -10.26 19.24
CA SER A 214 -4.88 -9.40 18.91
C SER A 214 -3.87 -9.22 20.05
N SER A 215 -4.10 -9.81 21.22
CA SER A 215 -3.17 -9.74 22.35
C SER A 215 -2.11 -10.85 22.38
N SER A 216 -2.21 -11.87 21.53
CA SER A 216 -1.29 -13.03 21.54
C SER A 216 -0.29 -13.10 20.39
N MET A 217 -0.41 -12.26 19.35
CA MET A 217 0.51 -12.28 18.18
C MET A 217 1.63 -11.22 18.22
N LEU A 218 1.71 -10.41 19.27
CA LEU A 218 2.84 -9.47 19.47
C LEU A 218 3.83 -9.95 20.53
N ARG A 219 3.82 -11.26 20.86
CA ARG A 219 4.83 -11.88 21.73
C ARG A 219 5.34 -13.16 21.07
N THR A 220 6.20 -13.03 20.11
CA THR A 220 7.34 -13.95 19.80
C THR A 220 8.20 -13.27 18.74
#